data_d591f6136bb46e75bd0bb64a1bf1db3b
#
_entry.id   d591f6136bb46e75bd0bb64a1bf1db3b
#
_cell.length_a   1.000
_cell.length_b   1.000
_cell.length_c   1.000
_cell.angle_alpha   90.00
_cell.angle_beta   90.00
_cell.angle_gamma   90.00
#
_symmetry.space_group_name_H-M   'P 1'
#
loop_
_entity.id
_entity.type
_entity.pdbx_description
1 polymer ?
#
loop_
_entity_poly.entity_id
_entity_poly.type
_entity_poly.pdbx_seq_one_letter_code
_entity_poly.pdbx_strand_id
1 'polypeptide(L)'
;MRGCLRSVFPFLQVCLLAVLLSGCDNDKDSVLVPSYVTIDQFSITTDYGQGTASHKISDAWVYVDETLIGAFELPARVPILTEGNQNITIRPGIKINGIASTRAIYPYLLPVTRQVRLVKDSAVSLSPINTRYRTNVTFPWLEGFELSGLTMDTTSKSTVALQRTSDPALVFSMPGESNSFSGLIQLTSDTSIFEVVTRETYEFPAAGSEVFLEMNFKTTNSIVVGVFYKTNGMQVQRPLLVLNKSDEWNKIYVNLTVPKYDTPGATEFRIFIGAQTDQGNEQATILLDNLKLVHFNTVK
;
A
#
# COMPACT_ATOMS: atom_id res chain seq x y z
N MET A 1 -33.06 -69.37 -47.17
CA MET A 1 -33.10 -68.03 -46.56
C MET A 1 -31.65 -67.61 -46.16
N ARG A 2 -30.87 -67.13 -47.10
CA ARG A 2 -29.51 -66.61 -46.85
C ARG A 2 -29.21 -65.57 -47.94
N GLY A 3 -29.60 -64.30 -47.75
CA GLY A 3 -29.35 -63.33 -48.81
C GLY A 3 -29.67 -61.88 -48.53
N CYS A 4 -29.93 -61.47 -47.28
CA CYS A 4 -30.33 -60.09 -47.04
C CYS A 4 -29.49 -59.28 -46.02
N LEU A 5 -28.38 -59.86 -45.54
CA LEU A 5 -27.58 -59.20 -44.48
C LEU A 5 -26.25 -58.55 -44.94
N ARG A 6 -25.93 -58.65 -46.24
CA ARG A 6 -24.61 -58.16 -46.75
C ARG A 6 -24.64 -56.75 -47.32
N SER A 7 -25.80 -56.14 -47.49
CA SER A 7 -25.93 -54.82 -48.12
C SER A 7 -26.06 -53.64 -47.13
N VAL A 8 -26.32 -53.89 -45.85
CA VAL A 8 -26.55 -52.81 -44.86
C VAL A 8 -25.23 -52.36 -44.19
N PHE A 9 -24.23 -53.25 -44.16
CA PHE A 9 -22.96 -52.96 -43.48
C PHE A 9 -22.13 -51.79 -44.09
N PRO A 10 -21.98 -51.67 -45.43
CA PRO A 10 -21.26 -50.54 -46.00
C PRO A 10 -21.97 -49.19 -45.85
N PHE A 11 -23.32 -49.19 -45.82
CA PHE A 11 -24.10 -47.98 -45.65
C PHE A 11 -23.98 -47.42 -44.21
N LEU A 12 -23.96 -48.29 -43.23
CA LEU A 12 -23.76 -47.94 -41.84
C LEU A 12 -22.36 -47.36 -41.56
N GLN A 13 -21.31 -47.89 -42.23
CA GLN A 13 -19.94 -47.41 -42.14
C GLN A 13 -19.78 -46.02 -42.77
N VAL A 14 -20.44 -45.74 -43.89
CA VAL A 14 -20.38 -44.43 -44.53
C VAL A 14 -21.13 -43.36 -43.70
N CYS A 15 -22.28 -43.72 -43.11
CA CYS A 15 -23.00 -42.81 -42.21
C CYS A 15 -22.20 -42.54 -40.92
N LEU A 16 -21.50 -43.54 -40.35
CA LEU A 16 -20.65 -43.34 -39.16
C LEU A 16 -19.43 -42.46 -39.47
N LEU A 17 -18.86 -42.58 -40.68
CA LEU A 17 -17.76 -41.75 -41.13
C LEU A 17 -18.18 -40.30 -41.42
N ALA A 18 -19.40 -40.07 -41.91
CA ALA A 18 -19.97 -38.75 -42.16
C ALA A 18 -20.28 -37.98 -40.85
N VAL A 19 -20.66 -38.67 -39.76
CA VAL A 19 -20.89 -38.10 -38.44
C VAL A 19 -19.57 -37.68 -37.77
N LEU A 20 -18.47 -38.31 -38.09
CA LEU A 20 -17.14 -37.96 -37.56
C LEU A 20 -16.52 -36.72 -38.25
N LEU A 21 -17.04 -36.31 -39.40
CA LEU A 21 -16.57 -35.13 -40.15
C LEU A 21 -17.36 -33.85 -39.89
N SER A 22 -18.49 -33.92 -39.16
CA SER A 22 -19.31 -32.73 -38.79
C SER A 22 -18.92 -32.10 -37.45
N GLY A 23 -17.78 -32.48 -36.86
CA GLY A 23 -17.33 -32.03 -35.54
C GLY A 23 -16.23 -30.96 -35.55
N CYS A 24 -16.26 -30.03 -36.46
CA CYS A 24 -15.48 -28.76 -36.34
C CYS A 24 -16.34 -27.62 -36.88
N ASP A 25 -17.31 -27.21 -36.10
CA ASP A 25 -17.69 -25.80 -36.17
C ASP A 25 -16.45 -25.04 -35.69
N ASN A 26 -15.71 -24.52 -36.66
CA ASN A 26 -14.69 -23.54 -36.42
C ASN A 26 -15.45 -22.26 -36.07
N ASP A 27 -15.98 -22.18 -34.84
CA ASP A 27 -16.29 -20.90 -34.25
C ASP A 27 -15.01 -20.10 -34.44
N LYS A 28 -15.05 -19.17 -35.38
CA LYS A 28 -14.05 -18.12 -35.49
C LYS A 28 -14.15 -17.40 -34.16
N ASP A 29 -13.41 -17.91 -33.15
CA ASP A 29 -13.07 -17.15 -31.98
C ASP A 29 -12.57 -15.82 -32.54
N SER A 30 -13.45 -14.82 -32.53
CA SER A 30 -13.07 -13.49 -32.91
C SER A 30 -11.96 -13.12 -31.94
N VAL A 31 -10.72 -13.16 -32.41
CA VAL A 31 -9.57 -12.77 -31.58
C VAL A 31 -9.91 -11.41 -31.01
N LEU A 32 -10.21 -11.38 -29.69
CA LEU A 32 -10.54 -10.16 -29.01
C LEU A 32 -9.27 -9.32 -28.94
N VAL A 33 -9.18 -8.31 -29.79
CA VAL A 33 -8.08 -7.35 -29.79
C VAL A 33 -8.35 -6.31 -28.72
N PRO A 34 -7.54 -6.23 -27.67
CA PRO A 34 -7.76 -5.26 -26.61
C PRO A 34 -7.42 -3.84 -27.05
N SER A 35 -8.05 -2.87 -26.44
CA SER A 35 -7.54 -1.51 -26.27
C SER A 35 -6.65 -1.46 -25.03
N TYR A 36 -5.83 -0.43 -24.89
CA TYR A 36 -4.94 -0.30 -23.74
C TYR A 36 -5.11 1.05 -23.05
N VAL A 37 -5.03 1.07 -21.74
CA VAL A 37 -4.77 2.30 -20.98
C VAL A 37 -3.40 2.24 -20.33
N THR A 38 -2.67 3.36 -20.34
CA THR A 38 -1.37 3.47 -19.69
C THR A 38 -1.46 4.38 -18.47
N ILE A 39 -0.81 3.97 -17.39
CA ILE A 39 -0.79 4.63 -16.10
C ILE A 39 0.67 4.67 -15.65
N ASP A 40 1.27 5.87 -15.54
CA ASP A 40 2.68 5.98 -15.17
C ASP A 40 2.81 5.95 -13.63
N GLN A 41 2.32 6.98 -12.97
CA GLN A 41 2.38 7.12 -11.51
C GLN A 41 1.25 8.02 -11.00
N PHE A 42 1.00 7.95 -9.70
CA PHE A 42 0.15 8.91 -9.01
C PHE A 42 0.98 10.08 -8.48
N SER A 43 0.31 11.22 -8.30
CA SER A 43 0.71 12.29 -7.42
C SER A 43 -0.36 12.50 -6.35
N ILE A 44 0.03 13.00 -5.17
CA ILE A 44 -0.90 13.34 -4.10
C ILE A 44 -0.84 14.84 -3.89
N THR A 45 -2.01 15.47 -3.75
CA THR A 45 -2.12 16.83 -3.21
C THR A 45 -2.58 16.73 -1.77
N THR A 46 -1.88 17.41 -0.87
CA THR A 46 -2.21 17.48 0.56
C THR A 46 -2.69 18.88 0.93
N ASP A 47 -3.62 18.95 1.88
CA ASP A 47 -4.06 20.19 2.50
C ASP A 47 -3.24 20.48 3.77
N TYR A 48 -3.33 21.70 4.27
CA TYR A 48 -2.72 22.07 5.54
C TYR A 48 -3.20 21.13 6.67
N GLY A 49 -2.27 20.59 7.44
CA GLY A 49 -2.56 19.63 8.50
C GLY A 49 -2.60 18.16 8.07
N GLN A 50 -2.32 17.87 6.80
CA GLN A 50 -2.19 16.48 6.31
C GLN A 50 -0.71 16.03 6.16
N GLY A 51 0.24 16.92 6.47
CA GLY A 51 1.67 16.72 6.27
C GLY A 51 2.05 16.69 4.79
N THR A 52 3.23 16.18 4.47
CA THR A 52 3.78 16.20 3.10
C THR A 52 3.03 15.28 2.14
N ALA A 53 3.22 15.49 0.83
CA ALA A 53 2.68 14.66 -0.24
C ALA A 53 3.49 13.37 -0.49
N SER A 54 4.44 13.04 0.39
CA SER A 54 5.24 11.82 0.30
C SER A 54 4.36 10.57 0.26
N HIS A 55 4.54 9.74 -0.76
CA HIS A 55 3.76 8.51 -0.95
C HIS A 55 4.58 7.39 -1.60
N LYS A 56 4.07 6.17 -1.49
CA LYS A 56 4.54 5.00 -2.22
C LYS A 56 3.34 4.21 -2.74
N ILE A 57 2.53 4.89 -3.58
CA ILE A 57 1.48 4.21 -4.34
C ILE A 57 2.19 3.35 -5.39
N SER A 58 2.08 2.04 -5.25
CA SER A 58 2.78 1.07 -6.10
C SER A 58 1.86 0.40 -7.10
N ASP A 59 0.55 0.52 -6.94
CA ASP A 59 -0.43 -0.23 -7.71
C ASP A 59 -1.61 0.65 -8.13
N ALA A 60 -2.14 0.36 -9.31
CA ALA A 60 -3.40 0.91 -9.82
C ALA A 60 -4.47 -0.20 -9.86
N TRP A 61 -5.55 -0.03 -9.11
CA TRP A 61 -6.74 -0.87 -9.19
C TRP A 61 -7.67 -0.26 -10.22
N VAL A 62 -7.80 -0.92 -11.38
CA VAL A 62 -8.47 -0.38 -12.55
C VAL A 62 -9.86 -0.97 -12.70
N TYR A 63 -10.85 -0.09 -12.85
CA TYR A 63 -12.25 -0.43 -13.08
C TYR A 63 -12.70 0.19 -14.39
N VAL A 64 -13.53 -0.54 -15.16
CA VAL A 64 -14.25 -0.05 -16.33
C VAL A 64 -15.73 -0.13 -16.00
N ASP A 65 -16.41 1.01 -16.01
CA ASP A 65 -17.83 1.10 -15.65
C ASP A 65 -18.20 0.28 -14.40
N GLU A 66 -17.42 0.50 -13.31
CA GLU A 66 -17.54 -0.16 -12.00
C GLU A 66 -17.08 -1.63 -11.95
N THR A 67 -16.79 -2.27 -13.08
CA THR A 67 -16.26 -3.64 -13.13
C THR A 67 -14.75 -3.65 -12.92
N LEU A 68 -14.26 -4.38 -11.93
CA LEU A 68 -12.83 -4.53 -11.68
C LEU A 68 -12.15 -5.31 -12.81
N ILE A 69 -11.17 -4.69 -13.45
CA ILE A 69 -10.30 -5.32 -14.46
C ILE A 69 -9.11 -6.00 -13.79
N GLY A 70 -8.53 -5.36 -12.78
CA GLY A 70 -7.39 -5.91 -12.04
C GLY A 70 -6.63 -4.89 -11.23
N ALA A 71 -5.61 -5.38 -10.52
CA ALA A 71 -4.61 -4.58 -9.82
C ALA A 71 -3.28 -4.70 -10.56
N PHE A 72 -2.73 -3.58 -11.00
CA PHE A 72 -1.53 -3.52 -11.85
C PHE A 72 -0.43 -2.73 -11.14
N GLU A 73 0.77 -3.26 -11.14
CA GLU A 73 1.95 -2.55 -10.63
C GLU A 73 2.34 -1.42 -11.57
N LEU A 74 2.67 -0.27 -11.00
CA LEU A 74 3.03 0.94 -11.75
C LEU A 74 4.53 0.95 -12.13
N PRO A 75 4.87 1.45 -13.36
CA PRO A 75 3.97 1.91 -14.42
C PRO A 75 3.24 0.75 -15.10
N ALA A 76 1.99 0.96 -15.50
CA ALA A 76 1.13 -0.10 -16.01
C ALA A 76 0.63 0.16 -17.45
N ARG A 77 0.52 -0.92 -18.24
CA ARG A 77 -0.23 -0.97 -19.48
C ARG A 77 -1.33 -2.03 -19.35
N VAL A 78 -2.57 -1.56 -19.23
CA VAL A 78 -3.73 -2.39 -18.88
C VAL A 78 -4.52 -2.73 -20.14
N PRO A 79 -4.68 -4.01 -20.50
CA PRO A 79 -5.53 -4.42 -21.60
C PRO A 79 -7.01 -4.36 -21.20
N ILE A 80 -7.84 -3.79 -22.07
CA ILE A 80 -9.28 -3.66 -21.88
C ILE A 80 -9.98 -4.15 -23.14
N LEU A 81 -10.90 -5.09 -23.00
CA LEU A 81 -11.60 -5.72 -24.13
C LEU A 81 -12.83 -4.94 -24.61
N THR A 82 -13.30 -3.97 -23.84
CA THR A 82 -14.42 -3.11 -24.22
C THR A 82 -13.98 -1.97 -25.14
N GLU A 83 -14.87 -1.49 -25.97
CA GLU A 83 -14.67 -0.39 -26.91
C GLU A 83 -15.63 0.76 -26.66
N GLY A 84 -15.38 1.88 -27.33
CA GLY A 84 -16.24 3.07 -27.25
C GLY A 84 -15.92 3.94 -26.03
N ASN A 85 -16.89 4.75 -25.64
CA ASN A 85 -16.73 5.65 -24.48
C ASN A 85 -16.96 4.86 -23.19
N GLN A 86 -15.95 4.84 -22.33
CA GLN A 86 -15.96 4.12 -21.06
C GLN A 86 -15.52 5.05 -19.92
N ASN A 87 -16.03 4.80 -18.72
CA ASN A 87 -15.54 5.46 -17.51
C ASN A 87 -14.47 4.56 -16.86
N ILE A 88 -13.23 5.00 -16.91
CA ILE A 88 -12.12 4.30 -16.27
C ILE A 88 -11.92 4.91 -14.89
N THR A 89 -12.15 4.11 -13.85
CA THR A 89 -11.87 4.50 -12.46
C THR A 89 -10.61 3.80 -11.97
N ILE A 90 -9.68 4.58 -11.44
CA ILE A 90 -8.41 4.10 -10.91
C ILE A 90 -8.38 4.38 -9.42
N ARG A 91 -8.15 3.36 -8.61
CA ARG A 91 -7.97 3.49 -7.16
C ARG A 91 -6.52 3.27 -6.80
N PRO A 92 -5.89 4.18 -6.02
CA PRO A 92 -4.52 4.04 -5.58
C PRO A 92 -4.34 2.80 -4.72
N GLY A 93 -3.33 1.99 -5.02
CA GLY A 93 -2.98 0.78 -4.30
C GLY A 93 -1.62 0.88 -3.61
N ILE A 94 -1.50 0.23 -2.48
CA ILE A 94 -0.29 0.15 -1.66
C ILE A 94 0.05 -1.30 -1.35
N LYS A 95 1.29 -1.53 -0.90
CA LYS A 95 1.72 -2.77 -0.27
C LYS A 95 1.66 -2.59 1.25
N ILE A 96 0.66 -3.21 1.91
CA ILE A 96 0.50 -3.13 3.37
C ILE A 96 1.74 -3.71 4.04
N ASN A 97 2.29 -3.02 5.03
CA ASN A 97 3.50 -3.41 5.74
C ASN A 97 4.73 -3.60 4.83
N GLY A 98 4.71 -3.06 3.61
CA GLY A 98 5.77 -3.23 2.62
C GLY A 98 5.85 -4.63 2.01
N ILE A 99 4.90 -5.53 2.29
CA ILE A 99 4.91 -6.92 1.84
C ILE A 99 4.34 -7.00 0.42
N ALA A 100 5.10 -7.53 -0.52
CA ALA A 100 4.76 -7.55 -1.94
C ALA A 100 3.43 -8.27 -2.27
N SER A 101 3.07 -9.30 -1.50
CA SER A 101 1.84 -10.07 -1.67
C SER A 101 0.59 -9.42 -1.05
N THR A 102 0.75 -8.40 -0.21
CA THR A 102 -0.37 -7.73 0.48
C THR A 102 -0.77 -6.45 -0.22
N ARG A 103 -1.12 -6.54 -1.50
CA ARG A 103 -1.63 -5.41 -2.29
C ARG A 103 -3.05 -5.08 -1.87
N ALA A 104 -3.31 -3.81 -1.59
CA ALA A 104 -4.65 -3.33 -1.23
C ALA A 104 -4.89 -1.92 -1.78
N ILE A 105 -6.15 -1.59 -2.01
CA ILE A 105 -6.55 -0.21 -2.25
C ILE A 105 -6.25 0.58 -0.97
N TYR A 106 -5.58 1.74 -1.10
CA TYR A 106 -5.39 2.61 0.05
C TYR A 106 -6.69 3.37 0.34
N PRO A 107 -7.38 3.08 1.46
CA PRO A 107 -8.78 3.48 1.63
C PRO A 107 -8.95 5.00 1.79
N TYR A 108 -7.89 5.70 2.20
CA TYR A 108 -7.96 7.12 2.54
C TYR A 108 -7.84 8.05 1.34
N LEU A 109 -7.39 7.56 0.17
CA LEU A 109 -7.28 8.38 -1.03
C LEU A 109 -8.53 8.27 -1.90
N LEU A 110 -8.82 9.36 -2.61
CA LEU A 110 -9.92 9.39 -3.56
C LEU A 110 -9.56 8.60 -4.82
N PRO A 111 -10.52 7.87 -5.41
CA PRO A 111 -10.35 7.33 -6.76
C PRO A 111 -10.33 8.47 -7.78
N VAL A 112 -9.71 8.21 -8.92
CA VAL A 112 -9.71 9.12 -10.08
C VAL A 112 -10.47 8.47 -11.22
N THR A 113 -11.50 9.14 -11.72
CA THR A 113 -12.31 8.67 -12.85
C THR A 113 -12.04 9.54 -14.08
N ARG A 114 -11.85 8.89 -15.23
CA ARG A 114 -11.67 9.51 -16.55
C ARG A 114 -12.62 8.87 -17.55
N GLN A 115 -13.33 9.68 -18.31
CA GLN A 115 -14.06 9.22 -19.49
C GLN A 115 -13.11 9.20 -20.67
N VAL A 116 -12.94 8.04 -21.29
CA VAL A 116 -12.06 7.84 -22.43
C VAL A 116 -12.74 7.04 -23.53
N ARG A 117 -12.36 7.30 -24.79
CA ARG A 117 -12.78 6.50 -25.92
C ARG A 117 -11.76 5.42 -26.19
N LEU A 118 -12.14 4.18 -25.97
CA LEU A 118 -11.33 3.00 -26.22
C LEU A 118 -11.48 2.55 -27.68
N VAL A 119 -10.37 2.29 -28.36
CA VAL A 119 -10.31 1.82 -29.75
C VAL A 119 -9.39 0.59 -29.76
N LYS A 120 -9.80 -0.46 -30.48
CA LYS A 120 -8.99 -1.67 -30.68
C LYS A 120 -7.57 -1.33 -31.08
N ASP A 121 -6.62 -2.09 -30.54
CA ASP A 121 -5.19 -1.99 -30.83
C ASP A 121 -4.58 -0.59 -30.64
N SER A 122 -5.22 0.25 -29.83
CA SER A 122 -4.72 1.57 -29.49
C SER A 122 -4.48 1.70 -27.98
N ALA A 123 -3.66 2.68 -27.59
CA ALA A 123 -3.38 2.99 -26.19
C ALA A 123 -3.78 4.43 -25.86
N VAL A 124 -4.43 4.62 -24.71
CA VAL A 124 -4.78 5.94 -24.18
C VAL A 124 -4.03 6.15 -22.87
N SER A 125 -3.30 7.26 -22.76
CA SER A 125 -2.65 7.64 -21.49
C SER A 125 -3.66 8.26 -20.54
N LEU A 126 -3.66 7.80 -19.29
CA LEU A 126 -4.44 8.36 -18.20
C LEU A 126 -3.60 9.31 -17.31
N SER A 127 -2.30 9.39 -17.55
CA SER A 127 -1.40 10.30 -16.83
C SER A 127 -1.55 11.77 -17.31
N PRO A 128 -1.37 12.76 -16.44
CA PRO A 128 -1.04 12.65 -15.01
C PRO A 128 -2.28 12.27 -14.16
N ILE A 129 -2.05 11.46 -13.12
CA ILE A 129 -3.09 11.07 -12.17
C ILE A 129 -2.81 11.73 -10.83
N ASN A 130 -3.65 12.67 -10.43
CA ASN A 130 -3.56 13.32 -9.14
C ASN A 130 -4.73 12.89 -8.25
N THR A 131 -4.42 12.50 -7.01
CA THR A 131 -5.38 12.14 -5.99
C THR A 131 -5.17 12.98 -4.73
N ARG A 132 -6.07 12.85 -3.76
CA ARG A 132 -6.01 13.52 -2.46
C ARG A 132 -6.69 12.68 -1.40
N TYR A 133 -6.42 13.00 -0.14
CA TYR A 133 -7.13 12.36 0.97
C TYR A 133 -8.62 12.68 0.93
N ARG A 134 -9.44 11.73 1.40
CA ARG A 134 -10.88 11.90 1.57
C ARG A 134 -11.14 12.89 2.72
N THR A 135 -12.26 13.58 2.67
CA THR A 135 -12.63 14.61 3.66
C THR A 135 -12.98 14.03 5.05
N ASN A 136 -13.32 12.74 5.11
CA ASN A 136 -13.62 12.02 6.35
C ASN A 136 -12.40 11.28 6.96
N VAL A 137 -11.19 11.59 6.51
CA VAL A 137 -9.93 11.10 7.06
C VAL A 137 -9.38 12.10 8.07
N THR A 138 -8.83 11.61 9.15
CA THR A 138 -8.17 12.40 10.18
C THR A 138 -6.71 12.01 10.35
N PHE A 139 -5.91 12.99 10.77
CA PHE A 139 -4.48 12.86 11.05
C PHE A 139 -4.22 13.26 12.51
N PRO A 140 -4.54 12.38 13.48
CA PRO A 140 -4.42 12.74 14.90
C PRO A 140 -3.00 13.03 15.33
N TRP A 141 -2.02 12.53 14.60
CA TRP A 141 -0.61 12.76 14.85
C TRP A 141 0.18 12.91 13.57
N LEU A 142 1.03 13.93 13.57
CA LEU A 142 2.02 14.21 12.53
C LEU A 142 3.36 14.50 13.21
N GLU A 143 4.45 13.91 12.71
CA GLU A 143 5.81 14.25 13.06
C GLU A 143 6.67 14.37 11.80
N GLY A 144 7.03 15.56 11.45
CA GLY A 144 7.87 15.90 10.29
C GLY A 144 9.19 16.53 10.69
N PHE A 145 9.49 16.57 12.01
CA PHE A 145 10.73 17.11 12.58
C PHE A 145 11.00 18.60 12.30
N GLU A 146 10.09 19.32 11.64
CA GLU A 146 10.27 20.75 11.30
C GLU A 146 10.10 21.67 12.51
N LEU A 147 9.35 21.26 13.52
CA LEU A 147 9.16 22.02 14.76
C LEU A 147 10.32 21.80 15.72
N SER A 148 10.57 22.78 16.62
CA SER A 148 11.66 22.72 17.59
C SER A 148 11.52 21.62 18.65
N GLY A 149 10.29 21.15 18.90
CA GLY A 149 9.99 20.08 19.85
C GLY A 149 9.65 18.77 19.12
N LEU A 150 10.05 17.65 19.70
CA LEU A 150 9.65 16.31 19.25
C LEU A 150 8.30 15.94 19.89
N THR A 151 7.46 15.27 19.15
CA THR A 151 6.16 14.73 19.63
C THR A 151 6.28 13.31 20.16
N MET A 152 7.51 12.80 20.24
CA MET A 152 7.86 11.48 20.77
C MET A 152 8.82 11.60 21.94
N ASP A 153 8.63 10.78 22.95
CA ASP A 153 9.49 10.68 24.13
C ASP A 153 10.33 9.41 24.09
N THR A 154 11.59 9.51 24.51
CA THR A 154 12.47 8.36 24.70
C THR A 154 12.00 7.58 25.92
N THR A 155 11.86 6.25 25.80
CA THR A 155 11.48 5.41 26.96
C THR A 155 12.69 5.11 27.84
N SER A 156 12.42 4.60 29.05
CA SER A 156 13.49 4.21 30.00
C SER A 156 14.35 3.02 29.53
N LYS A 157 13.93 2.31 28.48
CA LYS A 157 14.73 1.22 27.88
C LYS A 157 15.80 1.73 26.94
N SER A 158 15.64 2.94 26.42
CA SER A 158 16.51 3.49 25.39
C SER A 158 17.84 3.95 25.99
N THR A 159 18.92 3.52 25.38
CA THR A 159 20.29 3.97 25.74
C THR A 159 20.76 5.13 24.85
N VAL A 160 20.03 5.42 23.76
CA VAL A 160 20.31 6.49 22.82
C VAL A 160 19.04 7.33 22.60
N ALA A 161 19.23 8.58 22.21
CA ALA A 161 18.13 9.52 22.02
C ALA A 161 17.73 9.68 20.54
N LEU A 162 16.44 9.99 20.29
CA LEU A 162 16.00 10.56 19.03
C LEU A 162 16.43 12.03 18.99
N GLN A 163 17.11 12.40 17.93
CA GLN A 163 17.58 13.76 17.68
C GLN A 163 17.00 14.30 16.36
N ARG A 164 17.09 15.59 16.15
CA ARG A 164 16.83 16.22 14.84
C ARG A 164 18.16 16.45 14.13
N THR A 165 18.21 16.20 12.83
CA THR A 165 19.33 16.56 11.97
C THR A 165 18.89 17.52 10.89
N SER A 166 19.76 18.48 10.55
CA SER A 166 19.62 19.36 9.38
C SER A 166 20.74 19.10 8.35
N ASP A 167 21.50 18.02 8.49
CA ASP A 167 22.50 17.64 7.51
C ASP A 167 21.82 17.26 6.18
N PRO A 168 22.06 18.00 5.08
CA PRO A 168 21.43 17.73 3.80
C PRO A 168 21.65 16.31 3.25
N ALA A 169 22.69 15.60 3.70
CA ALA A 169 22.94 14.22 3.32
C ALA A 169 22.04 13.22 4.06
N LEU A 170 21.43 13.65 5.17
CA LEU A 170 20.61 12.82 6.05
C LEU A 170 19.13 13.22 6.04
N VAL A 171 18.81 14.44 5.61
CA VAL A 171 17.42 14.93 5.58
C VAL A 171 16.65 14.31 4.42
N PHE A 172 15.38 13.96 4.66
CA PHE A 172 14.47 13.56 3.61
C PHE A 172 14.19 14.73 2.67
N SER A 173 14.26 14.47 1.37
CA SER A 173 13.99 15.47 0.33
C SER A 173 13.10 14.89 -0.76
N MET A 174 12.12 15.65 -1.21
CA MET A 174 11.31 15.35 -2.38
C MET A 174 10.95 16.63 -3.13
N PRO A 175 10.74 16.57 -4.46
CA PRO A 175 10.36 17.73 -5.26
C PRO A 175 9.06 18.38 -4.74
N GLY A 176 9.08 19.71 -4.57
CA GLY A 176 7.91 20.49 -4.15
C GLY A 176 7.68 20.56 -2.64
N GLU A 177 8.52 19.90 -1.82
CA GLU A 177 8.47 19.99 -0.36
C GLU A 177 9.76 20.64 0.18
N SER A 178 9.62 21.35 1.29
CA SER A 178 10.72 22.08 1.93
C SER A 178 11.06 21.46 3.28
N ASN A 179 11.49 20.19 3.28
CA ASN A 179 11.98 19.55 4.49
C ASN A 179 13.39 20.09 4.83
N SER A 180 13.55 20.56 6.05
CA SER A 180 14.82 21.10 6.57
C SER A 180 15.41 20.20 7.65
N PHE A 181 14.61 19.32 8.22
CA PHE A 181 15.00 18.45 9.31
C PHE A 181 14.40 17.04 9.13
N SER A 182 15.12 16.06 9.67
CA SER A 182 14.62 14.69 9.85
C SER A 182 15.02 14.17 11.24
N GLY A 183 14.37 13.12 11.70
CA GLY A 183 14.75 12.40 12.90
C GLY A 183 15.99 11.56 12.67
N LEU A 184 16.96 11.62 13.61
CA LEU A 184 18.21 10.89 13.57
C LEU A 184 18.39 10.09 14.87
N ILE A 185 18.70 8.81 14.72
CA ILE A 185 19.11 7.93 15.79
C ILE A 185 20.45 7.30 15.40
N GLN A 186 21.40 7.35 16.30
CA GLN A 186 22.71 6.71 16.14
C GLN A 186 22.87 5.62 17.22
N LEU A 187 22.93 4.38 16.80
CA LEU A 187 23.33 3.26 17.65
C LEU A 187 24.86 3.22 17.66
N THR A 188 25.47 3.35 18.84
CA THR A 188 26.90 3.61 18.98
C THR A 188 27.67 2.43 19.58
N SER A 189 26.98 1.32 19.83
CA SER A 189 27.60 0.07 20.32
C SER A 189 26.68 -1.12 19.96
N ASP A 190 27.21 -2.32 20.07
CA ASP A 190 26.49 -3.59 19.87
C ASP A 190 25.36 -3.83 20.90
N THR A 191 25.37 -3.09 22.01
CA THR A 191 24.34 -3.15 23.06
C THR A 191 23.38 -1.97 23.07
N SER A 192 23.47 -1.07 22.07
CA SER A 192 22.59 0.09 22.01
C SER A 192 21.13 -0.33 21.80
N ILE A 193 20.26 0.25 22.60
CA ILE A 193 18.81 0.10 22.49
C ILE A 193 18.21 1.48 22.24
N PHE A 194 17.34 1.55 21.29
CA PHE A 194 16.52 2.70 20.97
C PHE A 194 15.05 2.34 21.12
N GLU A 195 14.29 3.14 21.85
CA GLU A 195 12.84 3.04 21.91
C GLU A 195 12.25 4.42 22.19
N VAL A 196 11.39 4.89 21.28
CA VAL A 196 10.59 6.09 21.46
C VAL A 196 9.12 5.75 21.33
N VAL A 197 8.29 6.58 21.96
CA VAL A 197 6.83 6.42 21.94
C VAL A 197 6.20 7.80 21.78
N THR A 198 5.06 7.89 21.09
CA THR A 198 4.32 9.17 20.99
C THR A 198 3.99 9.70 22.38
N ARG A 199 4.17 11.03 22.57
CA ARG A 199 3.89 11.67 23.86
C ARG A 199 2.43 11.56 24.22
N GLU A 200 1.55 11.86 23.27
CA GLU A 200 0.11 11.79 23.45
C GLU A 200 -0.43 10.37 23.22
N THR A 201 -1.61 10.12 23.74
CA THR A 201 -2.40 8.92 23.50
C THR A 201 -3.46 9.20 22.44
N TYR A 202 -3.80 8.18 21.65
CA TYR A 202 -4.80 8.27 20.59
C TYR A 202 -5.87 7.21 20.75
N GLU A 203 -7.10 7.56 20.39
CA GLU A 203 -8.19 6.60 20.32
C GLU A 203 -8.30 6.08 18.89
N PHE A 204 -8.18 4.78 18.73
CA PHE A 204 -8.39 4.13 17.44
C PHE A 204 -9.89 3.91 17.21
N PRO A 205 -10.36 4.00 15.94
CA PRO A 205 -11.74 3.77 15.59
C PRO A 205 -12.16 2.33 16.00
N ALA A 206 -13.47 2.06 15.95
CA ALA A 206 -14.03 0.75 16.26
C ALA A 206 -13.38 -0.37 15.44
N ALA A 207 -13.39 -1.58 15.97
CA ALA A 207 -12.88 -2.76 15.29
C ALA A 207 -13.49 -2.90 13.89
N GLY A 208 -12.64 -3.16 12.88
CA GLY A 208 -13.03 -3.23 11.48
C GLY A 208 -12.77 -1.94 10.68
N SER A 209 -12.44 -0.82 11.34
CA SER A 209 -11.95 0.38 10.67
C SER A 209 -10.42 0.35 10.62
N GLU A 210 -9.86 0.65 9.47
CA GLU A 210 -8.41 0.62 9.28
C GLU A 210 -7.72 1.79 9.99
N VAL A 211 -6.51 1.53 10.48
CA VAL A 211 -5.61 2.51 11.08
C VAL A 211 -4.22 2.27 10.51
N PHE A 212 -3.59 3.30 9.95
CA PHE A 212 -2.24 3.20 9.41
C PHE A 212 -1.30 4.22 10.05
N LEU A 213 -0.05 3.80 10.22
CA LEU A 213 1.08 4.69 10.32
C LEU A 213 1.73 4.78 8.94
N GLU A 214 1.75 5.97 8.36
CA GLU A 214 2.61 6.29 7.24
C GLU A 214 3.93 6.84 7.77
N MET A 215 5.05 6.41 7.22
CA MET A 215 6.36 6.98 7.57
C MET A 215 7.38 6.83 6.46
N ASN A 216 8.28 7.80 6.35
CA ASN A 216 9.52 7.67 5.60
C ASN A 216 10.63 7.22 6.54
N PHE A 217 11.49 6.33 6.08
CA PHE A 217 12.63 5.84 6.84
C PHE A 217 13.80 5.50 5.93
N LYS A 218 15.01 5.63 6.48
CA LYS A 218 16.26 5.13 5.90
C LYS A 218 17.07 4.57 7.06
N THR A 219 17.60 3.34 6.95
CA THR A 219 18.23 2.69 8.11
C THR A 219 19.26 1.65 7.73
N THR A 220 20.38 1.64 8.44
CA THR A 220 21.39 0.59 8.35
C THR A 220 21.20 -0.51 9.41
N ASN A 221 20.08 -0.48 10.16
CA ASN A 221 19.71 -1.45 11.19
C ASN A 221 18.24 -1.85 11.06
N SER A 222 17.86 -3.02 11.56
CA SER A 222 16.46 -3.39 11.67
C SER A 222 15.74 -2.51 12.69
N ILE A 223 14.50 -2.11 12.42
CA ILE A 223 13.66 -1.32 13.33
C ILE A 223 12.30 -2.00 13.55
N VAL A 224 11.78 -1.87 14.75
CA VAL A 224 10.48 -2.41 15.15
C VAL A 224 9.47 -1.27 15.25
N VAL A 225 8.30 -1.46 14.68
CA VAL A 225 7.17 -0.54 14.83
C VAL A 225 6.02 -1.28 15.51
N GLY A 226 5.36 -0.61 16.45
CA GLY A 226 4.22 -1.19 17.15
C GLY A 226 3.47 -0.16 17.97
N VAL A 227 2.66 -0.65 18.89
CA VAL A 227 1.84 0.19 19.76
C VAL A 227 1.94 -0.21 21.22
N PHE A 228 1.82 0.77 22.10
CA PHE A 228 1.35 0.57 23.47
C PHE A 228 -0.14 0.86 23.53
N TYR A 229 -0.87 0.15 24.36
CA TYR A 229 -2.28 0.43 24.64
C TYR A 229 -2.65 -0.03 26.05
N LYS A 230 -3.77 0.47 26.58
CA LYS A 230 -4.32 0.01 27.85
C LYS A 230 -5.47 -0.95 27.63
N THR A 231 -5.51 -2.03 28.41
CA THR A 231 -6.63 -2.95 28.50
C THR A 231 -6.73 -3.50 29.93
N ASN A 232 -7.91 -3.55 30.49
CA ASN A 232 -8.15 -3.99 31.88
C ASN A 232 -7.23 -3.30 32.90
N GLY A 233 -6.96 -2.00 32.72
CA GLY A 233 -6.09 -1.21 33.58
C GLY A 233 -4.58 -1.47 33.42
N MET A 234 -4.18 -2.39 32.56
CA MET A 234 -2.78 -2.72 32.29
C MET A 234 -2.30 -2.11 30.97
N GLN A 235 -1.05 -1.66 30.95
CA GLN A 235 -0.38 -1.26 29.72
C GLN A 235 0.23 -2.48 29.02
N VAL A 236 -0.05 -2.63 27.75
CA VAL A 236 0.49 -3.69 26.89
C VAL A 236 1.35 -3.06 25.81
N GLN A 237 2.53 -3.60 25.58
CA GLN A 237 3.38 -3.30 24.42
C GLN A 237 3.20 -4.40 23.38
N ARG A 238 2.83 -4.01 22.17
CA ARG A 238 2.62 -4.95 21.07
C ARG A 238 3.46 -4.54 19.83
N PRO A 239 4.57 -5.23 19.57
CA PRO A 239 5.27 -5.14 18.30
C PRO A 239 4.37 -5.62 17.15
N LEU A 240 4.41 -4.94 16.02
CA LEU A 240 3.56 -5.26 14.86
C LEU A 240 4.39 -5.60 13.62
N LEU A 241 5.51 -4.91 13.42
CA LEU A 241 6.29 -5.03 12.21
C LEU A 241 7.77 -4.80 12.51
N VAL A 242 8.62 -5.64 11.91
CA VAL A 242 10.06 -5.39 11.82
C VAL A 242 10.36 -4.91 10.40
N LEU A 243 10.99 -3.76 10.28
CA LEU A 243 11.47 -3.20 9.02
C LEU A 243 12.94 -3.56 8.83
N ASN A 244 13.25 -4.06 7.65
CA ASN A 244 14.62 -4.36 7.25
C ASN A 244 15.40 -3.08 6.90
N LYS A 245 16.72 -3.21 6.81
CA LYS A 245 17.63 -2.17 6.31
C LYS A 245 17.17 -1.62 4.97
N SER A 246 17.38 -0.32 4.78
CA SER A 246 17.13 0.39 3.53
C SER A 246 18.15 1.48 3.37
N ASP A 247 19.05 1.34 2.41
CA ASP A 247 20.13 2.30 2.13
C ASP A 247 19.62 3.60 1.52
N GLU A 248 18.38 3.57 1.00
CA GLU A 248 17.70 4.73 0.47
C GLU A 248 16.45 5.06 1.29
N TRP A 249 16.01 6.32 1.21
CA TRP A 249 14.75 6.73 1.78
C TRP A 249 13.58 5.92 1.20
N ASN A 250 12.83 5.31 2.07
CA ASN A 250 11.70 4.45 1.73
C ASN A 250 10.44 4.92 2.45
N LYS A 251 9.28 4.75 1.83
CA LYS A 251 7.96 5.01 2.45
C LYS A 251 7.28 3.69 2.77
N ILE A 252 6.64 3.62 3.93
CA ILE A 252 5.87 2.45 4.35
C ILE A 252 4.51 2.85 4.92
N TYR A 253 3.56 1.93 4.80
CA TYR A 253 2.22 1.98 5.37
C TYR A 253 2.09 0.83 6.36
N VAL A 254 2.29 1.11 7.65
CA VAL A 254 2.21 0.10 8.72
C VAL A 254 0.76 -0.01 9.18
N ASN A 255 0.19 -1.21 9.07
CA ASN A 255 -1.17 -1.46 9.53
C ASN A 255 -1.20 -1.60 11.06
N LEU A 256 -1.85 -0.65 11.72
CA LEU A 256 -2.04 -0.62 13.18
C LEU A 256 -3.42 -1.14 13.63
N THR A 257 -4.23 -1.67 12.74
CA THR A 257 -5.62 -2.08 13.01
C THR A 257 -5.72 -3.28 13.95
N VAL A 258 -4.76 -4.21 13.84
CA VAL A 258 -4.81 -5.53 14.51
C VAL A 258 -4.99 -5.45 16.02
N PRO A 259 -4.28 -4.59 16.80
CA PRO A 259 -4.46 -4.51 18.24
C PRO A 259 -5.88 -4.16 18.68
N LYS A 260 -6.55 -3.26 17.97
CA LYS A 260 -7.94 -2.89 18.26
C LYS A 260 -8.93 -3.98 17.87
N TYR A 261 -8.63 -4.73 16.81
CA TYR A 261 -9.43 -5.87 16.39
C TYR A 261 -9.38 -7.01 17.41
N ASP A 262 -8.15 -7.40 17.83
CA ASP A 262 -7.93 -8.50 18.79
C ASP A 262 -8.35 -8.13 20.23
N THR A 263 -8.32 -6.83 20.55
CA THR A 263 -8.65 -6.31 21.87
C THR A 263 -9.61 -5.11 21.73
N PRO A 264 -10.91 -5.33 21.45
CA PRO A 264 -11.86 -4.24 21.17
C PRO A 264 -11.98 -3.20 22.30
N GLY A 265 -11.76 -3.60 23.55
CA GLY A 265 -11.75 -2.71 24.72
C GLY A 265 -10.45 -1.94 24.94
N ALA A 266 -9.45 -2.09 24.07
CA ALA A 266 -8.20 -1.35 24.17
C ALA A 266 -8.40 0.15 23.92
N THR A 267 -7.73 0.96 24.73
CA THR A 267 -7.76 2.43 24.73
C THR A 267 -6.35 3.00 24.84
N GLU A 268 -6.22 4.32 24.75
CA GLU A 268 -4.97 5.05 24.98
C GLU A 268 -3.79 4.48 24.17
N PHE A 269 -3.98 4.39 22.83
CA PHE A 269 -2.93 3.91 21.95
C PHE A 269 -1.80 4.93 21.83
N ARG A 270 -0.57 4.45 21.88
CA ARG A 270 0.65 5.20 21.60
C ARG A 270 1.50 4.43 20.62
N ILE A 271 1.99 5.09 19.59
CA ILE A 271 2.85 4.46 18.59
C ILE A 271 4.28 4.42 19.14
N PHE A 272 4.96 3.27 19.05
CA PHE A 272 6.38 3.18 19.37
C PHE A 272 7.20 2.75 18.15
N ILE A 273 8.43 3.23 18.13
CA ILE A 273 9.46 2.81 17.19
C ILE A 273 10.67 2.44 18.04
N GLY A 274 11.22 1.25 17.80
CA GLY A 274 12.35 0.75 18.56
C GLY A 274 13.36 0.03 17.68
N ALA A 275 14.58 -0.08 18.18
CA ALA A 275 15.66 -0.85 17.58
C ALA A 275 16.61 -1.34 18.67
N GLN A 276 17.17 -2.50 18.45
CA GLN A 276 18.38 -2.94 19.10
C GLN A 276 19.43 -3.09 18.01
N THR A 277 20.68 -2.83 18.32
CA THR A 277 21.74 -3.00 17.34
C THR A 277 21.74 -4.44 16.81
N ASP A 278 21.70 -4.59 15.48
CA ASP A 278 21.76 -5.90 14.84
C ASP A 278 23.09 -6.58 15.14
N GLN A 279 23.07 -7.89 15.27
CA GLN A 279 24.28 -8.66 15.56
C GLN A 279 25.39 -8.36 14.53
N GLY A 280 26.58 -8.06 15.02
CA GLY A 280 27.74 -7.73 14.20
C GLY A 280 27.83 -6.26 13.75
N ASN A 281 26.87 -5.42 14.14
CA ASN A 281 26.96 -3.98 13.95
C ASN A 281 27.55 -3.32 15.21
N GLU A 282 28.60 -2.49 15.06
CA GLU A 282 29.07 -1.65 16.13
C GLU A 282 28.44 -0.27 16.13
N GLN A 283 28.00 0.16 14.96
CA GLN A 283 27.33 1.45 14.74
C GLN A 283 26.23 1.32 13.69
N ALA A 284 25.12 2.00 13.90
CA ALA A 284 24.06 2.07 12.91
C ALA A 284 23.33 3.42 12.96
N THR A 285 22.85 3.84 11.81
CA THR A 285 22.07 5.08 11.66
C THR A 285 20.65 4.73 11.25
N ILE A 286 19.68 5.36 11.93
CA ILE A 286 18.26 5.28 11.61
C ILE A 286 17.78 6.71 11.39
N LEU A 287 17.13 6.93 10.24
CA LEU A 287 16.54 8.21 9.87
C LEU A 287 15.02 8.01 9.70
N LEU A 288 14.26 8.95 10.24
CA LEU A 288 12.79 8.94 10.23
C LEU A 288 12.28 10.29 9.73
N ASP A 289 11.18 10.27 8.96
CA ASP A 289 10.50 11.49 8.53
C ASP A 289 9.04 11.23 8.15
N ASN A 290 8.25 12.30 8.08
CA ASN A 290 6.87 12.28 7.57
C ASN A 290 6.00 11.20 8.22
N LEU A 291 6.09 11.08 9.56
CA LEU A 291 5.25 10.16 10.30
C LEU A 291 3.83 10.73 10.40
N LYS A 292 2.83 9.92 10.04
CA LYS A 292 1.42 10.27 10.07
C LYS A 292 0.60 9.12 10.63
N LEU A 293 -0.15 9.35 11.70
CA LEU A 293 -1.22 8.45 12.11
C LEU A 293 -2.47 8.81 11.31
N VAL A 294 -3.02 7.84 10.59
CA VAL A 294 -4.13 8.08 9.65
C VAL A 294 -5.25 7.08 9.91
N HIS A 295 -6.47 7.57 10.03
CA HIS A 295 -7.68 6.75 10.07
C HIS A 295 -8.91 7.57 9.67
N PHE A 296 -10.03 6.92 9.45
CA PHE A 296 -11.29 7.62 9.25
C PHE A 296 -11.75 8.32 10.55
N ASN A 297 -12.44 9.43 10.41
CA ASN A 297 -13.04 10.12 11.55
C ASN A 297 -13.90 9.14 12.34
N THR A 298 -13.71 9.09 13.64
CA THR A 298 -14.63 8.40 14.53
C THR A 298 -15.91 9.23 14.62
N VAL A 299 -16.99 8.73 14.04
CA VAL A 299 -18.31 9.31 14.32
C VAL A 299 -18.60 9.02 15.79
N LYS A 300 -18.68 10.07 16.60
CA LYS A 300 -19.16 9.96 17.97
C LYS A 300 -20.67 9.83 17.99
#